data_f10fa2332c91f52dd047d2fad60abf97
#
_entry.id   f10fa2332c91f52dd047d2fad60abf97
#
_cell.length_a   1.000
_cell.length_b   1.000
_cell.length_c   1.000
_cell.angle_alpha   90.00
_cell.angle_beta   90.00
_cell.angle_gamma   90.00
#
_symmetry.space_group_name_H-M   'P 1'
#
loop_
_entity.id
_entity.type
_entity.pdbx_description
1 polymer ?
#
loop_
_entity_poly.entity_id
_entity_poly.type
_entity_poly.pdbx_seq_one_letter_code
_entity_poly.pdbx_strand_id
1 'polypeptide(L)'
;FVQEAIDRVGADYYRQLPPGKLSDLAIGGLVEGLNDRFSTYFTPAEYRRFQESQNSSFSGIGVSIVPVKKGLRIVNVYKGSPARKAGLSSGEVIVAADGRPLQGLSSEKAASLIKGPKGTTVLLVVDGEGGERRLRV
;
A
#
# COMPACT_ATOMS: atom_id res chain seq x y z
N PHE A 1 3.56 -25.11 -30.58
CA PHE A 1 2.12 -25.22 -30.27
C PHE A 1 1.60 -24.00 -29.54
N VAL A 2 2.00 -23.74 -28.28
CA VAL A 2 1.47 -22.56 -27.52
C VAL A 2 1.88 -21.24 -28.17
N GLN A 3 3.14 -21.11 -28.58
CA GLN A 3 3.63 -19.90 -29.26
C GLN A 3 2.90 -19.67 -30.57
N GLU A 4 2.71 -20.69 -31.36
CA GLU A 4 1.97 -20.66 -32.63
C GLU A 4 0.51 -20.21 -32.43
N ALA A 5 -0.14 -20.67 -31.37
CA ALA A 5 -1.47 -20.23 -31.01
C ALA A 5 -1.50 -18.75 -30.59
N ILE A 6 -0.53 -18.29 -29.83
CA ILE A 6 -0.36 -16.88 -29.44
C ILE A 6 -0.16 -15.99 -30.67
N ASP A 7 0.71 -16.42 -31.60
CA ASP A 7 1.01 -15.70 -32.84
C ASP A 7 -0.22 -15.61 -33.74
N ARG A 8 -0.98 -16.70 -33.85
CA ARG A 8 -2.22 -16.76 -34.61
C ARG A 8 -3.29 -15.84 -34.03
N VAL A 9 -3.53 -15.90 -32.74
CA VAL A 9 -4.47 -14.98 -32.05
C VAL A 9 -4.03 -13.54 -32.25
N GLY A 10 -2.72 -13.24 -32.13
CA GLY A 10 -2.19 -11.90 -32.33
C GLY A 10 -2.37 -11.36 -33.75
N ALA A 11 -2.30 -12.24 -34.76
CA ALA A 11 -2.50 -11.88 -36.17
C ALA A 11 -3.97 -11.63 -36.50
N ASP A 12 -4.87 -12.44 -35.96
CA ASP A 12 -6.29 -12.44 -36.31
C ASP A 12 -7.16 -11.56 -35.39
N TYR A 13 -6.58 -11.03 -34.26
CA TYR A 13 -7.33 -10.22 -33.33
C TYR A 13 -7.57 -8.80 -33.87
N TYR A 14 -8.80 -8.32 -33.75
CA TYR A 14 -9.26 -7.05 -34.38
C TYR A 14 -8.64 -5.78 -33.78
N ARG A 15 -7.93 -5.86 -32.67
CA ARG A 15 -7.21 -4.75 -32.02
C ARG A 15 -5.73 -5.06 -31.90
N GLN A 16 -4.90 -4.04 -32.09
CA GLN A 16 -3.49 -4.16 -31.77
C GLN A 16 -3.29 -4.24 -30.25
N LEU A 17 -2.63 -5.29 -29.81
CA LEU A 17 -2.29 -5.51 -28.40
C LEU A 17 -0.83 -5.11 -28.15
N PRO A 18 -0.52 -4.57 -26.96
CA PRO A 18 0.87 -4.31 -26.60
C PRO A 18 1.72 -5.58 -26.67
N PRO A 19 3.02 -5.47 -27.01
CA PRO A 19 3.93 -6.61 -27.02
C PRO A 19 3.91 -7.36 -25.67
N GLY A 20 3.87 -8.69 -25.72
CA GLY A 20 3.83 -9.54 -24.53
C GLY A 20 2.44 -9.71 -23.89
N LYS A 21 1.45 -8.91 -24.25
CA LYS A 21 0.12 -9.00 -23.62
C LYS A 21 -0.55 -10.36 -23.80
N LEU A 22 -0.44 -10.97 -24.97
CA LEU A 22 -0.99 -12.30 -25.23
C LEU A 22 -0.26 -13.40 -24.44
N SER A 23 1.06 -13.27 -24.30
CA SER A 23 1.85 -14.20 -23.49
C SER A 23 1.45 -14.12 -22.02
N ASP A 24 1.29 -12.92 -21.48
CA ASP A 24 0.82 -12.72 -20.11
C ASP A 24 -0.58 -13.31 -19.88
N LEU A 25 -1.50 -13.09 -20.83
CA LEU A 25 -2.86 -13.67 -20.79
C LEU A 25 -2.83 -15.20 -20.87
N ALA A 26 -1.97 -15.77 -21.73
CA ALA A 26 -1.85 -17.21 -21.88
C ALA A 26 -1.31 -17.85 -20.59
N ILE A 27 -0.24 -17.31 -19.99
CA ILE A 27 0.34 -17.81 -18.74
C ILE A 27 -0.64 -17.63 -17.59
N GLY A 28 -1.27 -16.46 -17.49
CA GLY A 28 -2.29 -16.19 -16.46
C GLY A 28 -3.45 -17.16 -16.53
N GLY A 29 -3.99 -17.40 -17.73
CA GLY A 29 -5.06 -18.38 -17.95
C GLY A 29 -4.65 -19.83 -17.65
N LEU A 30 -3.42 -20.21 -17.94
CA LEU A 30 -2.89 -21.53 -17.58
C LEU A 30 -2.85 -21.69 -16.05
N VAL A 31 -2.34 -20.70 -15.33
CA VAL A 31 -2.26 -20.76 -13.86
C VAL A 31 -3.65 -20.75 -13.22
N GLU A 32 -4.56 -19.93 -13.75
CA GLU A 32 -5.96 -19.90 -13.30
C GLU A 32 -6.67 -21.26 -13.57
N GLY A 33 -6.39 -21.87 -14.72
CA GLY A 33 -6.93 -23.18 -15.10
C GLY A 33 -6.46 -24.35 -14.21
N LEU A 34 -5.37 -24.20 -13.45
CA LEU A 34 -4.95 -25.20 -12.44
C LEU A 34 -5.90 -25.25 -11.24
N ASN A 35 -6.75 -24.26 -11.06
CA ASN A 35 -7.70 -24.15 -9.94
C ASN A 35 -7.03 -24.33 -8.58
N ASP A 36 -5.77 -23.86 -8.46
CA ASP A 36 -5.00 -23.90 -7.22
C ASP A 36 -4.96 -22.51 -6.58
N ARG A 37 -5.59 -22.37 -5.41
CA ARG A 37 -5.68 -21.13 -4.64
C ARG A 37 -4.33 -20.56 -4.19
N PHE A 38 -3.26 -21.33 -4.25
CA PHE A 38 -1.92 -20.93 -3.83
C PHE A 38 -1.02 -20.53 -5.00
N SER A 39 -1.46 -20.78 -6.22
CA SER A 39 -0.73 -20.41 -7.44
C SER A 39 -1.26 -19.12 -8.00
N THR A 40 -0.37 -18.15 -8.24
CA THR A 40 -0.70 -16.85 -8.82
C THR A 40 0.37 -16.46 -9.83
N TYR A 41 -0.05 -16.02 -11.01
CA TYR A 41 0.83 -15.41 -11.98
C TYR A 41 0.83 -13.89 -11.80
N PHE A 42 2.01 -13.30 -11.80
CA PHE A 42 2.22 -11.86 -11.85
C PHE A 42 2.89 -11.48 -13.15
N THR A 43 2.35 -10.50 -13.84
CA THR A 43 3.09 -9.83 -14.91
C THR A 43 4.36 -9.16 -14.33
N PRO A 44 5.39 -8.86 -15.14
CA PRO A 44 6.59 -8.17 -14.66
C PRO A 44 6.31 -6.85 -13.92
N ALA A 45 5.25 -6.13 -14.33
CA ALA A 45 4.84 -4.89 -13.68
C ALA A 45 4.17 -5.13 -12.32
N GLU A 46 3.29 -6.14 -12.23
CA GLU A 46 2.64 -6.55 -10.99
C GLU A 46 3.64 -7.14 -10.00
N TYR A 47 4.59 -7.95 -10.49
CA TYR A 47 5.64 -8.51 -9.64
C TYR A 47 6.53 -7.42 -9.03
N ARG A 48 6.90 -6.39 -9.80
CA ARG A 48 7.62 -5.23 -9.25
C ARG A 48 6.82 -4.56 -8.15
N ARG A 49 5.53 -4.27 -8.36
CA ARG A 49 4.64 -3.69 -7.33
C ARG A 49 4.53 -4.59 -6.10
N PHE A 50 4.43 -5.91 -6.32
CA PHE A 50 4.41 -6.88 -5.24
C PHE A 50 5.73 -6.85 -4.46
N GLN A 51 6.89 -6.86 -5.14
CA GLN A 51 8.19 -6.71 -4.49
C GLN A 51 8.34 -5.38 -3.76
N GLU A 52 7.89 -4.28 -4.36
CA GLU A 52 7.87 -2.97 -3.71
C GLU A 52 6.99 -2.98 -2.47
N SER A 53 5.86 -3.67 -2.49
CA SER A 53 4.99 -3.84 -1.32
C SER A 53 5.60 -4.72 -0.24
N GLN A 54 6.37 -5.74 -0.63
CA GLN A 54 7.10 -6.63 0.29
C GLN A 54 8.40 -5.98 0.79
N ASN A 55 9.10 -5.23 -0.08
CA ASN A 55 10.30 -4.45 0.24
C ASN A 55 9.96 -3.07 0.80
N SER A 56 8.69 -2.75 0.97
CA SER A 56 8.34 -1.70 1.89
C SER A 56 8.81 -2.16 3.28
N SER A 57 10.13 -2.10 3.48
CA SER A 57 10.66 -1.76 4.79
C SER A 57 9.73 -0.66 5.24
N PHE A 58 8.99 -0.90 6.30
CA PHE A 58 8.00 -0.01 6.84
C PHE A 58 8.50 1.44 6.77
N SER A 59 8.35 2.10 5.60
CA SER A 59 8.61 3.53 5.46
C SER A 59 7.35 4.22 5.97
N GLY A 60 7.29 4.29 7.26
CA GLY A 60 6.21 4.86 7.99
C GLY A 60 6.53 4.74 9.47
N ILE A 61 5.76 5.42 10.27
CA ILE A 61 5.95 5.48 11.72
C ILE A 61 5.67 4.15 12.45
N GLY A 62 5.18 3.13 11.75
CA GLY A 62 4.89 1.80 12.30
C GLY A 62 3.59 1.71 13.08
N VAL A 63 2.49 2.13 12.45
CA VAL A 63 1.11 2.00 12.95
C VAL A 63 0.19 1.41 11.89
N SER A 64 -0.85 0.69 12.33
CA SER A 64 -2.04 0.42 11.52
C SER A 64 -3.08 1.47 11.79
N ILE A 65 -3.70 2.00 10.75
CA ILE A 65 -4.64 3.12 10.84
C ILE A 65 -5.93 2.81 10.10
N VAL A 66 -7.03 3.40 10.55
CA VAL A 66 -8.31 3.42 9.84
C VAL A 66 -8.83 4.86 9.76
N PRO A 67 -9.50 5.26 8.67
CA PRO A 67 -10.04 6.60 8.54
C PRO A 67 -11.22 6.81 9.50
N VAL A 68 -11.25 8.00 10.11
CA VAL A 68 -12.36 8.50 10.92
C VAL A 68 -12.66 9.95 10.54
N LYS A 69 -13.78 10.50 10.97
CA LYS A 69 -14.19 11.89 10.61
C LYS A 69 -13.13 12.95 10.92
N LYS A 70 -12.40 12.80 12.02
CA LYS A 70 -11.39 13.77 12.47
C LYS A 70 -9.98 13.54 11.88
N GLY A 71 -9.72 12.38 11.26
CA GLY A 71 -8.39 12.02 10.77
C GLY A 71 -8.19 10.51 10.66
N LEU A 72 -7.11 9.99 11.21
CA LEU A 72 -6.76 8.58 11.16
C LEU A 72 -6.65 8.00 12.57
N ARG A 73 -7.52 7.03 12.91
CA ARG A 73 -7.45 6.32 14.19
C ARG A 73 -6.38 5.24 14.13
N ILE A 74 -5.54 5.20 15.15
CA ILE A 74 -4.53 4.15 15.35
C ILE A 74 -5.23 2.89 15.86
N VAL A 75 -5.16 1.81 15.08
CA VAL A 75 -5.69 0.50 15.48
C VAL A 75 -4.61 -0.29 16.21
N ASN A 76 -3.39 -0.26 15.70
CA ASN A 76 -2.27 -0.98 16.29
C ASN A 76 -0.97 -0.18 16.16
N VAL A 77 -0.08 -0.30 17.16
CA VAL A 77 1.27 0.26 17.14
C VAL A 77 2.26 -0.88 17.20
N TYR A 78 3.08 -1.03 16.17
CA TYR A 78 4.02 -2.15 16.07
C TYR A 78 5.15 -2.02 17.09
N LYS A 79 5.52 -3.16 17.65
CA LYS A 79 6.62 -3.25 18.63
C LYS A 79 7.94 -2.82 17.99
N GLY A 80 8.71 -1.96 18.68
CA GLY A 80 9.99 -1.46 18.19
C GLY A 80 9.90 -0.34 17.15
N SER A 81 8.69 0.07 16.73
CA SER A 81 8.47 1.13 15.75
C SER A 81 8.80 2.54 16.29
N PRO A 82 9.06 3.53 15.40
CA PRO A 82 9.18 4.93 15.80
C PRO A 82 7.95 5.44 16.56
N ALA A 83 6.74 5.08 16.11
CA ALA A 83 5.49 5.42 16.77
C ALA A 83 5.44 4.92 18.22
N ARG A 84 5.90 3.69 18.48
CA ARG A 84 5.97 3.13 19.83
C ARG A 84 6.95 3.88 20.71
N LYS A 85 8.11 4.23 20.15
CA LYS A 85 9.15 5.01 20.85
C LYS A 85 8.68 6.44 21.17
N ALA A 86 7.89 7.03 20.29
CA ALA A 86 7.29 8.34 20.48
C ALA A 86 6.08 8.33 21.44
N GLY A 87 5.65 7.17 21.90
CA GLY A 87 4.56 7.03 22.88
C GLY A 87 3.16 7.04 22.28
N LEU A 88 3.02 6.72 20.97
CA LEU A 88 1.71 6.52 20.36
C LEU A 88 1.05 5.24 20.86
N SER A 89 -0.26 5.29 21.04
CA SER A 89 -1.08 4.19 21.54
C SER A 89 -2.26 3.88 20.62
N SER A 90 -2.71 2.63 20.67
CA SER A 90 -3.94 2.20 19.99
C SER A 90 -5.15 2.97 20.55
N GLY A 91 -6.08 3.33 19.68
CA GLY A 91 -7.28 4.12 19.99
C GLY A 91 -7.13 5.62 19.77
N GLU A 92 -5.92 6.16 19.80
CA GLU A 92 -5.67 7.57 19.51
C GLU A 92 -5.97 7.94 18.05
N VAL A 93 -6.28 9.20 17.78
CA VAL A 93 -6.58 9.71 16.44
C VAL A 93 -5.53 10.72 16.02
N ILE A 94 -4.84 10.47 14.92
CA ILE A 94 -3.94 11.44 14.30
C ILE A 94 -4.81 12.45 13.55
N VAL A 95 -4.80 13.70 13.98
CA VAL A 95 -5.64 14.77 13.42
C VAL A 95 -4.89 15.70 12.48
N ALA A 96 -3.54 15.80 12.63
CA ALA A 96 -2.71 16.59 11.72
C ALA A 96 -1.30 16.00 11.62
N ALA A 97 -0.64 16.25 10.49
CA ALA A 97 0.75 15.91 10.20
C ALA A 97 1.46 17.12 9.58
N ASP A 98 2.61 17.52 10.14
CA ASP A 98 3.39 18.70 9.72
C ASP A 98 2.56 19.97 9.54
N GLY A 99 1.64 20.21 10.47
CA GLY A 99 0.72 21.35 10.45
C GLY A 99 -0.44 21.25 9.47
N ARG A 100 -0.58 20.14 8.72
CA ARG A 100 -1.68 19.91 7.79
C ARG A 100 -2.75 19.03 8.45
N PRO A 101 -4.02 19.52 8.53
CA PRO A 101 -5.10 18.72 9.08
C PRO A 101 -5.40 17.51 8.17
N LEU A 102 -5.68 16.35 8.78
CA LEU A 102 -6.02 15.12 8.04
C LEU A 102 -7.50 14.97 7.80
N GLN A 103 -8.32 15.81 8.42
CA GLN A 103 -9.77 15.79 8.26
C GLN A 103 -10.18 16.05 6.80
N GLY A 104 -11.06 15.23 6.27
CA GLY A 104 -11.58 15.34 4.90
C GLY A 104 -10.62 14.85 3.80
N LEU A 105 -9.43 14.36 4.15
CA LEU A 105 -8.54 13.75 3.19
C LEU A 105 -8.91 12.27 2.96
N SER A 106 -8.62 11.77 1.74
CA SER A 106 -8.68 10.32 1.50
C SER A 106 -7.62 9.60 2.36
N SER A 107 -7.91 8.34 2.72
CA SER A 107 -6.98 7.52 3.52
C SER A 107 -5.58 7.47 2.94
N GLU A 108 -5.44 7.41 1.62
CA GLU A 108 -4.17 7.39 0.91
C GLU A 108 -3.40 8.70 1.06
N LYS A 109 -4.08 9.85 0.86
CA LYS A 109 -3.48 11.18 1.03
C LYS A 109 -3.07 11.42 2.48
N ALA A 110 -3.93 11.09 3.43
CA ALA A 110 -3.63 11.22 4.85
C ALA A 110 -2.45 10.32 5.27
N ALA A 111 -2.41 9.07 4.80
CA ALA A 111 -1.30 8.17 5.05
C ALA A 111 0.02 8.66 4.42
N SER A 112 -0.03 9.26 3.23
CA SER A 112 1.16 9.79 2.57
C SER A 112 1.79 10.96 3.31
N LEU A 113 1.01 11.76 4.06
CA LEU A 113 1.52 12.86 4.90
C LEU A 113 2.24 12.35 6.16
N ILE A 114 1.88 11.14 6.61
CA ILE A 114 2.51 10.49 7.77
C ILE A 114 3.74 9.68 7.35
N LYS A 115 3.73 9.17 6.11
CA LYS A 115 4.86 8.45 5.53
C LYS A 115 5.90 9.44 5.04
N GLY A 116 7.12 9.33 5.54
CA GLY A 116 8.28 10.04 5.03
C GLY A 116 9.39 9.08 4.58
N PRO A 117 10.41 9.56 3.87
CA PRO A 117 11.62 8.80 3.62
C PRO A 117 12.24 8.31 4.93
N LYS A 118 12.90 7.15 4.89
CA LYS A 118 13.59 6.61 6.07
C LYS A 118 14.58 7.64 6.63
N GLY A 119 14.51 7.88 7.94
CA GLY A 119 15.36 8.86 8.62
C GLY A 119 14.80 10.29 8.68
N THR A 120 13.61 10.53 8.11
CA THR A 120 12.89 11.81 8.30
C THR A 120 11.96 11.71 9.51
N THR A 121 11.62 12.88 10.06
CA THR A 121 10.73 13.00 11.21
C THR A 121 9.48 13.76 10.81
N VAL A 122 8.32 13.32 11.27
CA VAL A 122 7.03 13.98 11.07
C VAL A 122 6.48 14.51 12.40
N LEU A 123 5.97 15.73 12.41
CA LEU A 123 5.30 16.32 13.58
C LEU A 123 3.82 15.95 13.52
N LEU A 124 3.37 15.12 14.44
CA LEU A 124 1.98 14.70 14.53
C LEU A 124 1.23 15.44 15.63
N VAL A 125 -0.04 15.76 15.37
CA VAL A 125 -1.01 16.15 16.37
C VAL A 125 -1.96 14.97 16.58
N VAL A 126 -2.07 14.50 17.80
CA VAL A 126 -2.81 13.29 18.15
C VAL A 126 -3.82 13.63 19.24
N ASP A 127 -5.07 13.23 19.01
CA ASP A 127 -6.18 13.36 19.97
C ASP A 127 -6.37 12.01 20.69
N GLY A 128 -6.26 11.99 22.01
CA GLY A 128 -6.38 10.82 22.87
C GLY A 128 -7.17 11.13 24.15
N GLU A 129 -7.19 10.20 25.10
CA GLU A 129 -7.92 10.35 26.37
C GLU A 129 -7.50 11.58 27.19
N GLY A 130 -6.25 12.05 27.01
CA GLY A 130 -5.72 13.25 27.66
C GLY A 130 -5.84 14.54 26.85
N GLY A 131 -6.59 14.54 25.74
CA GLY A 131 -6.70 15.66 24.81
C GLY A 131 -5.65 15.62 23.70
N GLU A 132 -5.52 16.74 22.98
CA GLU A 132 -4.58 16.86 21.87
C GLU A 132 -3.14 17.07 22.37
N ARG A 133 -2.21 16.32 21.81
CA ARG A 133 -0.77 16.44 22.07
C ARG A 133 0.02 16.43 20.76
N ARG A 134 1.19 17.07 20.78
CA ARG A 134 2.10 17.10 19.64
C ARG A 134 3.32 16.23 19.92
N LEU A 135 3.72 15.44 18.94
CA LEU A 135 4.89 14.58 19.06
C LEU A 135 5.59 14.41 17.73
N ARG A 136 6.90 14.20 17.79
CA ARG A 136 7.73 13.89 16.63
C ARG A 136 7.98 12.40 16.55
N VAL A 137 7.79 11.87 15.35
CA VAL A 137 7.92 10.43 15.10
C VAL A 137 8.87 10.19 13.93
#